data_074efaa5f0486ec7ca7232399b3cd277
#
_entry.id   074efaa5f0486ec7ca7232399b3cd277
#
_cell.length_a   1.000
_cell.length_b   1.000
_cell.length_c   1.000
_cell.angle_alpha   90.00
_cell.angle_beta   90.00
_cell.angle_gamma   90.00
#
_symmetry.space_group_name_H-M   'P 1'
#
loop_
_entity.id
_entity.type
_entity.pdbx_description
1 polymer ?
#
loop_
_entity_poly.entity_id
_entity_poly.type
_entity_poly.pdbx_seq_one_letter_code
_entity_poly.pdbx_strand_id
1 'polypeptide(L)'
;VSPSHLPHRPPRVLEQSTKLQNVVYEIRGPVHAQAARLEAEGHRILKLNIGNPAPFGFEAPDVIMRDIIAALPYAQGYSESKGILSARRAIVTRYELVPGFPELDVDSVYLGNGVSELITITMQALLDNGDEVLIPAPDYPLWTAMTSLAGGTPVHYLCDESSDWQPDIADIESKITDKTKALLVINPNNPTGAVYSAEILQQLADIARKHQLLLLADEIYDKILYDDAKHISLASVAPDLLCLTFNGLSKAYRVAGYRAGWLAITGPKDHASGLLEGIDLLASSRLCPNVPAQHAIQVALGGHQSIEDLILPGGRLLEQRDVAWERLNMIPGVSCVKPKGALYAFPRLDPNVHEIHDDSKLILDLLLQEKILMVQGTGFNWPDHDHLRIVTLPWARDLAVAIERFGNFLSSYRQ
;
A
#
# COMPACT_ATOMS: atom_id res chain seq x y z
N VAL A 1 15.58 -21.28 59.43
CA VAL A 1 14.50 -20.44 58.90
C VAL A 1 14.00 -21.12 57.58
N SER A 2 12.85 -21.83 57.69
CA SER A 2 12.22 -22.49 56.56
C SER A 2 11.76 -21.44 55.52
N PRO A 3 11.91 -21.69 54.22
CA PRO A 3 11.35 -20.78 53.21
C PRO A 3 9.83 -20.82 53.31
N SER A 4 9.25 -19.65 53.50
CA SER A 4 7.81 -19.43 53.51
C SER A 4 7.19 -19.90 52.17
N HIS A 5 6.31 -20.89 52.24
CA HIS A 5 5.46 -21.30 51.12
C HIS A 5 4.52 -20.16 50.77
N LEU A 6 4.91 -19.29 49.82
CA LEU A 6 3.99 -18.40 49.19
C LEU A 6 3.00 -19.28 48.40
N PRO A 7 1.68 -19.02 48.50
CA PRO A 7 0.68 -19.77 47.74
C PRO A 7 0.96 -19.59 46.24
N HIS A 8 1.16 -20.68 45.53
CA HIS A 8 1.28 -20.72 44.09
C HIS A 8 -0.03 -20.15 43.49
N ARG A 9 -0.03 -18.88 43.10
CA ARG A 9 -1.09 -18.35 42.30
C ARG A 9 -0.92 -18.92 40.87
N PRO A 10 -1.99 -19.40 40.24
CA PRO A 10 -1.92 -19.82 38.84
C PRO A 10 -1.39 -18.65 38.00
N PRO A 11 -0.62 -18.92 36.95
CA PRO A 11 -0.12 -17.87 36.06
C PRO A 11 -1.30 -17.07 35.47
N ARG A 12 -1.16 -15.74 35.49
CA ARG A 12 -2.17 -14.85 34.85
C ARG A 12 -2.18 -15.11 33.35
N VAL A 13 -3.34 -15.39 32.80
CA VAL A 13 -3.53 -15.45 31.34
C VAL A 13 -3.25 -14.07 30.77
N LEU A 14 -2.34 -13.98 29.80
CA LEU A 14 -2.01 -12.77 29.09
C LEU A 14 -2.70 -12.87 27.71
N GLU A 15 -3.76 -12.11 27.55
CA GLU A 15 -4.52 -12.04 26.29
C GLU A 15 -4.01 -10.89 25.44
N GLN A 16 -4.33 -10.96 24.15
CA GLN A 16 -4.09 -9.89 23.19
C GLN A 16 -4.87 -8.62 23.58
N SER A 17 -4.28 -7.45 23.32
CA SER A 17 -4.97 -6.17 23.55
C SER A 17 -6.27 -6.10 22.75
N THR A 18 -7.35 -5.62 23.37
CA THR A 18 -8.67 -5.49 22.75
C THR A 18 -8.67 -4.60 21.50
N LYS A 19 -7.79 -3.60 21.44
CA LYS A 19 -7.65 -2.74 20.25
C LYS A 19 -7.20 -3.48 18.98
N LEU A 20 -6.60 -4.68 19.14
CA LEU A 20 -6.19 -5.52 18.01
C LEU A 20 -7.35 -6.35 17.44
N GLN A 21 -8.48 -6.46 18.13
CA GLN A 21 -9.64 -7.24 17.66
C GLN A 21 -10.28 -6.64 16.39
N ASN A 22 -10.13 -5.32 16.19
CA ASN A 22 -10.67 -4.63 15.01
C ASN A 22 -9.60 -4.40 13.92
N VAL A 23 -8.41 -4.98 14.07
CA VAL A 23 -7.35 -4.87 13.08
C VAL A 23 -7.40 -6.07 12.15
N VAL A 24 -8.02 -5.87 10.99
CA VAL A 24 -8.04 -6.86 9.92
C VAL A 24 -6.82 -6.61 9.03
N TYR A 25 -5.83 -7.49 9.11
CA TYR A 25 -4.64 -7.48 8.25
C TYR A 25 -4.37 -8.89 7.75
N GLU A 26 -5.30 -9.41 6.96
CA GLU A 26 -5.37 -10.82 6.57
C GLU A 26 -4.33 -11.26 5.52
N ILE A 27 -3.53 -10.33 4.97
CA ILE A 27 -2.43 -10.67 4.05
C ILE A 27 -1.49 -11.74 4.65
N ARG A 28 -1.51 -11.92 6.00
CA ARG A 28 -0.76 -12.92 6.75
C ARG A 28 -1.63 -13.80 7.67
N GLY A 29 -2.90 -13.95 7.35
CA GLY A 29 -3.88 -14.70 8.13
C GLY A 29 -3.77 -16.23 8.02
N PRO A 30 -4.83 -16.96 8.42
CA PRO A 30 -4.87 -18.44 8.44
C PRO A 30 -4.53 -19.10 7.10
N VAL A 31 -4.93 -18.48 5.98
CA VAL A 31 -4.63 -18.96 4.62
C VAL A 31 -3.13 -18.96 4.35
N HIS A 32 -2.42 -17.92 4.81
CA HIS A 32 -0.96 -17.86 4.67
C HIS A 32 -0.25 -18.95 5.49
N ALA A 33 -0.73 -19.22 6.71
CA ALA A 33 -0.21 -20.30 7.55
C ALA A 33 -0.42 -21.68 6.88
N GLN A 34 -1.57 -21.88 6.24
CA GLN A 34 -1.85 -23.12 5.49
C GLN A 34 -0.97 -23.24 4.25
N ALA A 35 -0.68 -22.15 3.55
CA ALA A 35 0.25 -22.15 2.42
C ALA A 35 1.66 -22.56 2.87
N ALA A 36 2.15 -22.00 3.98
CA ALA A 36 3.45 -22.37 4.54
C ALA A 36 3.52 -23.87 4.94
N ARG A 37 2.42 -24.41 5.49
CA ARG A 37 2.32 -25.85 5.79
C ARG A 37 2.43 -26.70 4.55
N LEU A 38 1.68 -26.37 3.50
CA LEU A 38 1.72 -27.08 2.22
C LEU A 38 3.12 -27.05 1.59
N GLU A 39 3.82 -25.92 1.69
CA GLU A 39 5.22 -25.82 1.22
C GLU A 39 6.16 -26.70 2.04
N ALA A 40 5.99 -26.78 3.37
CA ALA A 40 6.75 -27.70 4.22
C ALA A 40 6.48 -29.18 3.88
N GLU A 41 5.30 -29.52 3.39
CA GLU A 41 4.90 -30.83 2.89
C GLU A 41 5.43 -31.12 1.46
N GLY A 42 6.16 -30.16 0.84
CA GLY A 42 6.78 -30.28 -0.48
C GLY A 42 5.93 -29.81 -1.66
N HIS A 43 4.80 -29.19 -1.43
CA HIS A 43 3.98 -28.62 -2.49
C HIS A 43 4.54 -27.28 -3.00
N ARG A 44 4.51 -27.07 -4.31
CA ARG A 44 4.83 -25.80 -4.93
C ARG A 44 3.56 -24.93 -4.99
N ILE A 45 3.57 -23.78 -4.31
CA ILE A 45 2.46 -22.82 -4.33
C ILE A 45 2.72 -21.72 -5.35
N LEU A 46 1.74 -21.44 -6.19
CA LEU A 46 1.74 -20.27 -7.07
C LEU A 46 1.25 -19.05 -6.27
N LYS A 47 2.20 -18.21 -5.85
CA LYS A 47 1.92 -17.07 -4.96
C LYS A 47 1.51 -15.84 -5.77
N LEU A 48 0.23 -15.50 -5.76
CA LEU A 48 -0.35 -14.31 -6.39
C LEU A 48 -0.85 -13.29 -5.34
N ASN A 49 -0.37 -13.41 -4.10
CA ASN A 49 -0.93 -12.69 -2.96
C ASN A 49 -0.13 -11.46 -2.52
N ILE A 50 1.18 -11.41 -2.68
CA ILE A 50 2.03 -10.34 -2.14
C ILE A 50 2.74 -9.58 -3.26
N GLY A 51 2.58 -8.26 -3.28
CA GLY A 51 3.28 -7.35 -4.21
C GLY A 51 4.75 -7.16 -3.83
N ASN A 52 5.51 -8.27 -3.84
CA ASN A 52 6.96 -8.30 -3.62
C ASN A 52 7.66 -8.72 -4.91
N PRO A 53 8.34 -7.81 -5.64
CA PRO A 53 8.93 -8.12 -6.95
C PRO A 53 10.09 -9.12 -6.90
N ALA A 54 10.90 -9.12 -5.83
CA ALA A 54 12.15 -9.89 -5.76
C ALA A 54 11.97 -11.40 -5.99
N PRO A 55 11.00 -12.12 -5.37
CA PRO A 55 10.81 -13.55 -5.59
C PRO A 55 10.44 -13.93 -7.04
N PHE A 56 10.03 -12.96 -7.85
CA PHE A 56 9.65 -13.14 -9.24
C PHE A 56 10.77 -12.78 -10.22
N GLY A 57 12.00 -12.59 -9.71
CA GLY A 57 13.16 -12.28 -10.54
C GLY A 57 13.22 -10.83 -11.03
N PHE A 58 12.59 -9.90 -10.32
CA PHE A 58 12.80 -8.47 -10.50
C PHE A 58 13.91 -8.02 -9.56
N GLU A 59 15.11 -8.00 -10.08
CA GLU A 59 16.31 -7.66 -9.32
C GLU A 59 16.36 -6.16 -8.99
N ALA A 60 17.01 -5.84 -7.87
CA ALA A 60 17.34 -4.47 -7.52
C ALA A 60 18.32 -3.88 -8.55
N PRO A 61 18.20 -2.59 -8.90
CA PRO A 61 19.21 -1.95 -9.75
C PRO A 61 20.61 -2.04 -9.13
N ASP A 62 21.59 -2.52 -9.90
CA ASP A 62 22.98 -2.70 -9.46
C ASP A 62 23.59 -1.49 -8.80
N VAL A 63 23.27 -0.30 -9.33
CA VAL A 63 23.78 0.98 -8.79
C VAL A 63 23.33 1.20 -7.34
N ILE A 64 22.12 0.80 -6.99
CA ILE A 64 21.57 0.91 -5.62
C ILE A 64 22.32 -0.03 -4.69
N MET A 65 22.55 -1.28 -5.10
CA MET A 65 23.28 -2.26 -4.29
C MET A 65 24.72 -1.83 -4.05
N ARG A 66 25.41 -1.38 -5.11
CA ARG A 66 26.81 -0.92 -5.01
C ARG A 66 26.94 0.28 -4.06
N ASP A 67 26.01 1.22 -4.14
CA ASP A 67 26.05 2.42 -3.30
C ASP A 67 25.84 2.08 -1.82
N ILE A 68 24.88 1.21 -1.50
CA ILE A 68 24.69 0.71 -0.12
C ILE A 68 25.95 0.01 0.39
N ILE A 69 26.54 -0.90 -0.40
CA ILE A 69 27.76 -1.61 0.00
C ILE A 69 28.90 -0.62 0.29
N ALA A 70 29.09 0.38 -0.56
CA ALA A 70 30.09 1.41 -0.39
C ALA A 70 29.84 2.29 0.84
N ALA A 71 28.58 2.51 1.20
CA ALA A 71 28.17 3.33 2.33
C ALA A 71 28.26 2.61 3.70
N LEU A 72 28.26 1.26 3.73
CA LEU A 72 28.23 0.48 4.97
C LEU A 72 29.28 0.92 6.01
N PRO A 73 30.56 1.23 5.66
CA PRO A 73 31.54 1.69 6.64
C PRO A 73 31.18 3.00 7.34
N TYR A 74 30.32 3.81 6.71
CA TYR A 74 29.90 5.13 7.21
C TYR A 74 28.50 5.10 7.84
N ALA A 75 27.81 3.97 7.76
CA ALA A 75 26.42 3.80 8.19
C ALA A 75 26.27 3.10 9.56
N GLN A 76 27.33 3.09 10.37
CA GLN A 76 27.35 2.36 11.66
C GLN A 76 26.69 3.13 12.80
N GLY A 77 26.70 4.46 12.74
CA GLY A 77 26.11 5.33 13.75
C GLY A 77 24.66 5.70 13.45
N TYR A 78 24.00 6.30 14.44
CA TYR A 78 22.69 6.91 14.21
C TYR A 78 22.79 8.11 13.28
N SER A 79 21.76 8.33 12.46
CA SER A 79 21.56 9.58 11.73
C SER A 79 20.63 10.52 12.49
N GLU A 80 20.35 11.68 11.91
CA GLU A 80 19.25 12.53 12.37
C GLU A 80 17.92 11.78 12.32
N SER A 81 16.99 12.14 13.18
CA SER A 81 15.68 11.49 13.27
C SER A 81 14.86 11.60 11.98
N LYS A 82 14.98 12.72 11.28
CA LYS A 82 14.35 12.93 9.95
C LYS A 82 15.05 12.16 8.84
N GLY A 83 16.27 11.66 9.07
CA GLY A 83 17.11 10.97 8.09
C GLY A 83 18.26 11.83 7.57
N ILE A 84 19.21 11.19 6.85
CA ILE A 84 20.40 11.86 6.33
C ILE A 84 20.05 12.97 5.34
N LEU A 85 20.78 14.08 5.43
CA LEU A 85 20.51 15.29 4.64
C LEU A 85 20.61 15.05 3.12
N SER A 86 21.56 14.23 2.67
CA SER A 86 21.74 13.92 1.24
C SER A 86 20.50 13.22 0.65
N ALA A 87 19.90 12.28 1.37
CA ALA A 87 18.69 11.62 0.93
C ALA A 87 17.49 12.58 0.93
N ARG A 88 17.34 13.41 1.97
CA ARG A 88 16.25 14.40 2.03
C ARG A 88 16.36 15.43 0.89
N ARG A 89 17.56 15.91 0.58
CA ARG A 89 17.81 16.79 -0.57
C ARG A 89 17.49 16.12 -1.91
N ALA A 90 17.86 14.85 -2.08
CA ALA A 90 17.51 14.10 -3.29
C ALA A 90 16.00 14.00 -3.49
N ILE A 91 15.24 13.85 -2.40
CA ILE A 91 13.78 13.85 -2.43
C ILE A 91 13.23 15.23 -2.83
N VAL A 92 13.75 16.31 -2.26
CA VAL A 92 13.37 17.68 -2.66
C VAL A 92 13.60 17.86 -4.16
N THR A 93 14.82 17.58 -4.64
CA THR A 93 15.15 17.69 -6.08
C THR A 93 14.25 16.85 -6.97
N ARG A 94 13.85 15.65 -6.52
CA ARG A 94 12.87 14.83 -7.25
C ARG A 94 11.53 15.54 -7.40
N TYR A 95 11.01 16.16 -6.34
CA TYR A 95 9.72 16.84 -6.38
C TYR A 95 9.76 18.18 -7.11
N GLU A 96 10.91 18.86 -7.19
CA GLU A 96 11.10 20.02 -8.06
C GLU A 96 10.86 19.70 -9.55
N LEU A 97 11.03 18.44 -9.95
CA LEU A 97 10.78 17.96 -11.30
C LEU A 97 9.31 17.54 -11.55
N VAL A 98 8.47 17.50 -10.51
CA VAL A 98 7.06 17.13 -10.63
C VAL A 98 6.24 18.38 -10.97
N PRO A 99 5.54 18.41 -12.10
CA PRO A 99 4.77 19.59 -12.52
C PRO A 99 3.75 20.02 -11.49
N GLY A 100 3.79 21.29 -11.09
CA GLY A 100 2.84 21.89 -10.15
C GLY A 100 3.01 21.47 -8.70
N PHE A 101 4.00 20.64 -8.37
CA PHE A 101 4.26 20.28 -6.97
C PHE A 101 4.68 21.52 -6.18
N PRO A 102 4.11 21.76 -4.98
CA PRO A 102 4.49 22.91 -4.15
C PRO A 102 5.94 22.89 -3.74
N GLU A 103 6.50 24.05 -3.41
CA GLU A 103 7.84 24.15 -2.84
C GLU A 103 7.96 23.23 -1.59
N LEU A 104 8.99 22.40 -1.58
CA LEU A 104 9.27 21.44 -0.51
C LEU A 104 10.55 21.84 0.21
N ASP A 105 10.42 22.23 1.47
CA ASP A 105 11.54 22.44 2.34
C ASP A 105 12.16 21.10 2.76
N VAL A 106 13.47 21.00 2.76
CA VAL A 106 14.22 19.82 3.20
C VAL A 106 13.89 19.39 4.64
N ASP A 107 13.56 20.34 5.51
CA ASP A 107 13.14 20.05 6.89
C ASP A 107 11.71 19.53 7.02
N SER A 108 10.96 19.56 5.92
CA SER A 108 9.62 18.98 5.79
C SER A 108 9.63 17.56 5.18
N VAL A 109 10.83 16.97 5.06
CA VAL A 109 11.03 15.60 4.57
C VAL A 109 11.44 14.70 5.73
N TYR A 110 10.71 13.60 5.92
CA TYR A 110 10.99 12.56 6.91
C TYR A 110 11.27 11.24 6.20
N LEU A 111 12.39 10.62 6.50
CA LEU A 111 12.68 9.26 6.08
C LEU A 111 12.11 8.25 7.08
N GLY A 112 11.70 7.08 6.59
CA GLY A 112 11.16 6.01 7.42
C GLY A 112 11.61 4.63 6.98
N ASN A 113 11.46 3.64 7.87
CA ASN A 113 11.66 2.24 7.57
C ASN A 113 10.55 1.70 6.64
N GLY A 114 10.51 2.26 5.44
CA GLY A 114 9.41 2.14 4.48
C GLY A 114 8.24 3.07 4.83
N VAL A 115 7.31 3.20 3.89
CA VAL A 115 6.08 3.98 4.05
C VAL A 115 5.26 3.50 5.26
N SER A 116 5.31 2.21 5.58
CA SER A 116 4.54 1.62 6.68
C SER A 116 4.85 2.24 8.05
N GLU A 117 6.12 2.58 8.33
CA GLU A 117 6.49 3.27 9.57
C GLU A 117 5.94 4.70 9.59
N LEU A 118 6.03 5.39 8.44
CA LEU A 118 5.56 6.77 8.33
C LEU A 118 4.03 6.88 8.44
N ILE A 119 3.29 5.91 7.92
CA ILE A 119 1.84 5.78 8.15
C ILE A 119 1.56 5.65 9.64
N THR A 120 2.28 4.75 10.33
CA THR A 120 2.10 4.53 11.77
C THR A 120 2.38 5.80 12.58
N ILE A 121 3.49 6.49 12.29
CA ILE A 121 3.86 7.76 12.94
C ILE A 121 2.78 8.82 12.69
N THR A 122 2.33 8.95 11.44
CA THR A 122 1.34 9.97 11.08
C THR A 122 0.00 9.73 11.76
N MET A 123 -0.50 8.49 11.74
CA MET A 123 -1.78 8.17 12.39
C MET A 123 -1.73 8.38 13.90
N GLN A 124 -0.63 7.99 14.54
CA GLN A 124 -0.45 8.21 15.97
C GLN A 124 -0.30 9.69 16.35
N ALA A 125 0.28 10.52 15.49
CA ALA A 125 0.42 11.95 15.73
C ALA A 125 -0.89 12.73 15.46
N LEU A 126 -1.75 12.21 14.58
CA LEU A 126 -2.95 12.90 14.09
C LEU A 126 -4.21 12.60 14.93
N LEU A 127 -4.38 11.34 15.39
CA LEU A 127 -5.67 10.82 15.79
C LEU A 127 -5.79 10.64 17.31
N ASP A 128 -6.90 11.15 17.83
CA ASP A 128 -7.46 10.82 19.12
C ASP A 128 -8.63 9.84 19.00
N ASN A 129 -9.10 9.32 20.14
CA ASN A 129 -10.23 8.41 20.15
C ASN A 129 -11.49 9.07 19.57
N GLY A 130 -12.01 8.47 18.51
CA GLY A 130 -13.23 8.90 17.84
C GLY A 130 -13.03 9.87 16.68
N ASP A 131 -11.79 10.30 16.39
CA ASP A 131 -11.48 11.00 15.15
C ASP A 131 -11.67 10.07 13.95
N GLU A 132 -12.03 10.61 12.81
CA GLU A 132 -12.32 9.85 11.59
C GLU A 132 -11.33 10.17 10.48
N VAL A 133 -10.98 9.13 9.71
CA VAL A 133 -10.21 9.26 8.46
C VAL A 133 -11.00 8.63 7.33
N LEU A 134 -11.22 9.40 6.27
CA LEU A 134 -11.81 8.89 5.02
C LEU A 134 -10.76 8.09 4.26
N ILE A 135 -11.05 6.82 4.01
CA ILE A 135 -10.16 5.83 3.38
C ILE A 135 -10.87 5.22 2.18
N PRO A 136 -10.23 5.01 1.02
CA PRO A 136 -10.89 4.36 -0.11
C PRO A 136 -11.33 2.93 0.21
N ALA A 137 -12.40 2.46 -0.40
CA ALA A 137 -12.76 1.06 -0.49
C ALA A 137 -12.87 0.67 -1.98
N PRO A 138 -12.00 -0.26 -2.46
CA PRO A 138 -11.02 -1.01 -1.70
C PRO A 138 -9.74 -0.20 -1.41
N ASP A 139 -9.01 -0.55 -0.32
CA ASP A 139 -7.80 0.13 0.13
C ASP A 139 -6.61 -0.82 0.37
N TYR A 140 -5.46 -0.23 0.64
CA TYR A 140 -4.34 -0.95 1.26
C TYR A 140 -4.59 -1.06 2.77
N PRO A 141 -4.83 -2.28 3.32
CA PRO A 141 -5.39 -2.47 4.67
C PRO A 141 -4.57 -1.89 5.81
N LEU A 142 -3.29 -1.55 5.57
CA LEU A 142 -2.46 -0.93 6.59
C LEU A 142 -3.00 0.43 7.05
N TRP A 143 -3.59 1.20 6.14
CA TRP A 143 -4.17 2.50 6.49
C TRP A 143 -5.33 2.34 7.46
N THR A 144 -6.25 1.43 7.19
CA THR A 144 -7.35 1.06 8.08
C THR A 144 -6.85 0.55 9.44
N ALA A 145 -5.86 -0.36 9.41
CA ALA A 145 -5.28 -0.92 10.62
C ALA A 145 -4.60 0.13 11.50
N MET A 146 -3.80 1.03 10.90
CA MET A 146 -3.10 2.07 11.68
C MET A 146 -4.03 3.16 12.18
N THR A 147 -5.08 3.51 11.44
CA THR A 147 -6.16 4.39 11.91
C THR A 147 -6.81 3.81 13.17
N SER A 148 -7.21 2.54 13.14
CA SER A 148 -7.83 1.87 14.28
C SER A 148 -6.88 1.74 15.47
N LEU A 149 -5.61 1.41 15.24
CA LEU A 149 -4.61 1.27 16.30
C LEU A 149 -4.25 2.61 16.96
N ALA A 150 -4.37 3.71 16.24
CA ALA A 150 -4.20 5.06 16.76
C ALA A 150 -5.42 5.57 17.55
N GLY A 151 -6.52 4.81 17.60
CA GLY A 151 -7.76 5.17 18.27
C GLY A 151 -8.81 5.83 17.37
N GLY A 152 -8.46 6.11 16.11
CA GLY A 152 -9.38 6.66 15.13
C GLY A 152 -10.34 5.64 14.54
N THR A 153 -11.29 6.12 13.80
CA THR A 153 -12.31 5.35 13.07
C THR A 153 -12.05 5.46 11.57
N PRO A 154 -11.73 4.36 10.88
CA PRO A 154 -11.66 4.35 9.42
C PRO A 154 -13.08 4.45 8.84
N VAL A 155 -13.32 5.42 7.98
CA VAL A 155 -14.58 5.62 7.27
C VAL A 155 -14.33 5.39 5.79
N HIS A 156 -14.79 4.27 5.27
CA HIS A 156 -14.49 3.87 3.89
C HIS A 156 -15.44 4.55 2.90
N TYR A 157 -14.87 5.23 1.90
CA TYR A 157 -15.59 5.77 0.77
C TYR A 157 -15.45 4.85 -0.45
N LEU A 158 -16.49 4.80 -1.28
CA LEU A 158 -16.54 3.94 -2.46
C LEU A 158 -15.59 4.43 -3.56
N CYS A 159 -14.79 3.50 -4.11
CA CYS A 159 -14.23 3.63 -5.44
C CYS A 159 -15.09 2.79 -6.39
N ASP A 160 -15.70 3.43 -7.39
CA ASP A 160 -16.70 2.79 -8.23
C ASP A 160 -16.08 2.01 -9.38
N GLU A 161 -16.29 0.68 -9.39
CA GLU A 161 -15.81 -0.21 -10.46
C GLU A 161 -16.33 0.21 -11.84
N SER A 162 -17.59 0.65 -11.92
CA SER A 162 -18.22 1.05 -13.17
C SER A 162 -17.62 2.32 -13.78
N SER A 163 -16.89 3.07 -12.97
CA SER A 163 -16.17 4.31 -13.32
C SER A 163 -14.64 4.10 -13.29
N ASP A 164 -14.15 2.92 -13.69
CA ASP A 164 -12.72 2.58 -13.66
C ASP A 164 -12.08 2.73 -12.26
N TRP A 165 -12.82 2.41 -11.21
CA TRP A 165 -12.40 2.52 -9.82
C TRP A 165 -12.07 3.96 -9.37
N GLN A 166 -12.66 4.97 -10.00
CA GLN A 166 -12.52 6.34 -9.52
C GLN A 166 -13.28 6.53 -8.19
N PRO A 167 -12.78 7.36 -7.26
CA PRO A 167 -13.51 7.75 -6.05
C PRO A 167 -14.90 8.32 -6.35
N ASP A 168 -15.91 7.85 -5.63
CA ASP A 168 -17.26 8.42 -5.68
C ASP A 168 -17.32 9.66 -4.79
N ILE A 169 -17.38 10.82 -5.44
CA ILE A 169 -17.38 12.14 -4.79
C ILE A 169 -18.61 12.34 -3.92
N ALA A 170 -19.79 11.87 -4.36
CA ALA A 170 -21.02 12.00 -3.60
C ALA A 170 -21.00 11.12 -2.34
N ASP A 171 -20.46 9.91 -2.44
CA ASP A 171 -20.28 9.03 -1.31
C ASP A 171 -19.30 9.61 -0.29
N ILE A 172 -18.19 10.20 -0.74
CA ILE A 172 -17.24 10.90 0.15
C ILE A 172 -17.94 12.02 0.91
N GLU A 173 -18.62 12.92 0.21
CA GLU A 173 -19.31 14.06 0.85
C GLU A 173 -20.36 13.60 1.88
N SER A 174 -21.07 12.52 1.59
CA SER A 174 -22.10 11.96 2.47
C SER A 174 -21.56 11.41 3.79
N LYS A 175 -20.26 11.07 3.83
CA LYS A 175 -19.59 10.42 4.97
C LYS A 175 -18.79 11.37 5.84
N ILE A 176 -18.67 12.64 5.45
CA ILE A 176 -17.96 13.65 6.24
C ILE A 176 -18.79 14.04 7.46
N THR A 177 -18.12 14.06 8.62
CA THR A 177 -18.68 14.52 9.89
C THR A 177 -17.77 15.56 10.55
N ASP A 178 -18.19 16.13 11.66
CA ASP A 178 -17.35 17.04 12.47
C ASP A 178 -16.11 16.35 13.09
N LYS A 179 -16.05 15.02 13.02
CA LYS A 179 -14.92 14.21 13.51
C LYS A 179 -13.92 13.87 12.42
N THR A 180 -14.26 14.11 11.16
CA THR A 180 -13.40 13.81 10.03
C THR A 180 -12.18 14.73 10.03
N LYS A 181 -10.99 14.14 10.16
CA LYS A 181 -9.69 14.84 10.22
C LYS A 181 -8.97 14.87 8.89
N ALA A 182 -9.05 13.77 8.14
CA ALA A 182 -8.23 13.58 6.94
C ALA A 182 -8.96 12.80 5.84
N LEU A 183 -8.55 13.08 4.61
CA LEU A 183 -8.92 12.34 3.41
C LEU A 183 -7.67 11.66 2.84
N LEU A 184 -7.67 10.33 2.82
CA LEU A 184 -6.62 9.51 2.21
C LEU A 184 -6.93 9.25 0.74
N VAL A 185 -5.92 9.43 -0.11
CA VAL A 185 -5.94 9.08 -1.53
C VAL A 185 -4.77 8.15 -1.82
N ILE A 186 -5.04 6.96 -2.38
CA ILE A 186 -4.03 5.98 -2.79
C ILE A 186 -4.01 5.96 -4.32
N ASN A 187 -2.99 6.55 -4.94
CA ASN A 187 -2.93 6.74 -6.38
C ASN A 187 -1.51 6.58 -6.93
N PRO A 188 -1.25 5.58 -7.79
CA PRO A 188 -2.13 4.48 -8.24
C PRO A 188 -2.61 3.57 -7.10
N ASN A 189 -3.82 3.06 -7.23
CA ASN A 189 -4.50 2.34 -6.15
C ASN A 189 -4.01 0.88 -6.02
N ASN A 190 -3.86 0.43 -4.80
CA ASN A 190 -3.79 -0.97 -4.42
C ASN A 190 -5.09 -1.29 -3.65
N PRO A 191 -5.97 -2.18 -4.16
CA PRO A 191 -5.66 -3.33 -5.03
C PRO A 191 -6.05 -3.18 -6.52
N THR A 192 -6.70 -2.10 -6.95
CA THR A 192 -7.38 -2.04 -8.24
C THR A 192 -6.47 -1.73 -9.44
N GLY A 193 -5.32 -1.10 -9.19
CA GLY A 193 -4.47 -0.57 -10.25
C GLY A 193 -5.01 0.69 -10.93
N ALA A 194 -6.06 1.31 -10.37
CA ALA A 194 -6.61 2.55 -10.88
C ALA A 194 -5.60 3.70 -10.78
N VAL A 195 -5.64 4.58 -11.78
CA VAL A 195 -4.95 5.88 -11.78
C VAL A 195 -6.02 6.95 -11.88
N TYR A 196 -6.05 7.85 -10.91
CA TYR A 196 -7.11 8.84 -10.82
C TYR A 196 -6.90 10.00 -11.80
N SER A 197 -8.00 10.47 -12.38
CA SER A 197 -7.98 11.58 -13.33
C SER A 197 -7.70 12.92 -12.64
N ALA A 198 -7.23 13.91 -13.40
CA ALA A 198 -7.02 15.26 -12.90
C ALA A 198 -8.31 15.87 -12.33
N GLU A 199 -9.45 15.60 -12.95
CA GLU A 199 -10.76 16.07 -12.53
C GLU A 199 -11.15 15.50 -11.17
N ILE A 200 -10.96 14.21 -10.96
CA ILE A 200 -11.23 13.55 -9.67
C ILE A 200 -10.31 14.08 -8.59
N LEU A 201 -9.01 14.20 -8.87
CA LEU A 201 -8.06 14.75 -7.90
C LEU A 201 -8.41 16.19 -7.51
N GLN A 202 -8.86 17.01 -8.47
CA GLN A 202 -9.32 18.37 -8.19
C GLN A 202 -10.58 18.36 -7.31
N GLN A 203 -11.56 17.50 -7.59
CA GLN A 203 -12.77 17.37 -6.78
C GLN A 203 -12.45 16.91 -5.35
N LEU A 204 -11.51 15.98 -5.17
CA LEU A 204 -11.03 15.57 -3.85
C LEU A 204 -10.36 16.72 -3.10
N ALA A 205 -9.55 17.52 -3.78
CA ALA A 205 -8.95 18.73 -3.22
C ALA A 205 -10.01 19.76 -2.83
N ASP A 206 -11.07 19.95 -3.64
CA ASP A 206 -12.15 20.87 -3.37
C ASP A 206 -12.98 20.45 -2.14
N ILE A 207 -13.23 19.15 -1.96
CA ILE A 207 -13.84 18.59 -0.75
C ILE A 207 -12.96 18.87 0.47
N ALA A 208 -11.67 18.55 0.38
CA ALA A 208 -10.74 18.79 1.49
C ALA A 208 -10.67 20.28 1.86
N ARG A 209 -10.69 21.17 0.88
CA ARG A 209 -10.73 22.63 1.09
C ARG A 209 -12.02 23.09 1.77
N LYS A 210 -13.17 22.61 1.28
CA LYS A 210 -14.49 22.93 1.84
C LYS A 210 -14.65 22.51 3.30
N HIS A 211 -14.12 21.33 3.64
CA HIS A 211 -14.26 20.73 4.96
C HIS A 211 -13.01 20.85 5.84
N GLN A 212 -11.98 21.56 5.37
CA GLN A 212 -10.71 21.77 6.08
C GLN A 212 -10.01 20.46 6.49
N LEU A 213 -10.04 19.47 5.61
CA LEU A 213 -9.42 18.17 5.84
C LEU A 213 -7.93 18.16 5.49
N LEU A 214 -7.14 17.43 6.28
CA LEU A 214 -5.78 17.07 5.92
C LEU A 214 -5.77 16.10 4.72
N LEU A 215 -4.94 16.37 3.73
CA LEU A 215 -4.74 15.44 2.63
C LEU A 215 -3.60 14.47 2.93
N LEU A 216 -3.88 13.17 2.77
CA LEU A 216 -2.91 12.08 2.84
C LEU A 216 -2.82 11.43 1.46
N ALA A 217 -1.63 11.46 0.84
CA ALA A 217 -1.40 10.95 -0.50
C ALA A 217 -0.42 9.77 -0.47
N ASP A 218 -0.90 8.54 -0.65
CA ASP A 218 -0.05 7.37 -0.84
C ASP A 218 0.26 7.21 -2.32
N GLU A 219 1.46 7.59 -2.71
CA GLU A 219 1.93 7.63 -4.10
C GLU A 219 3.05 6.61 -4.36
N ILE A 220 3.09 5.51 -3.59
CA ILE A 220 4.16 4.50 -3.68
C ILE A 220 4.28 3.84 -5.07
N TYR A 221 3.24 3.92 -5.89
CA TYR A 221 3.19 3.36 -7.25
C TYR A 221 3.29 4.40 -8.36
N ASP A 222 3.59 5.65 -8.06
CA ASP A 222 3.59 6.79 -8.98
C ASP A 222 4.37 6.60 -10.30
N LYS A 223 5.38 5.72 -10.31
CA LYS A 223 6.20 5.40 -11.48
C LYS A 223 5.82 4.08 -12.17
N ILE A 224 4.84 3.35 -11.65
CA ILE A 224 4.38 2.10 -12.26
C ILE A 224 3.05 2.39 -12.95
N LEU A 225 3.15 2.81 -14.19
CA LEU A 225 2.04 3.27 -15.01
C LEU A 225 2.09 2.53 -16.35
N TYR A 226 0.94 2.22 -16.90
CA TYR A 226 0.82 1.45 -18.13
C TYR A 226 0.09 2.26 -19.20
N ASP A 227 0.38 1.95 -20.46
CA ASP A 227 -0.20 2.59 -21.64
C ASP A 227 0.08 4.11 -21.63
N ASP A 228 -0.95 4.93 -21.70
CA ASP A 228 -0.90 6.40 -21.69
C ASP A 228 -1.24 7.03 -20.34
N ALA A 229 -1.38 6.20 -19.28
CA ALA A 229 -1.70 6.69 -17.95
C ALA A 229 -0.62 7.63 -17.41
N LYS A 230 -1.05 8.70 -16.76
CA LYS A 230 -0.16 9.70 -16.15
C LYS A 230 -0.52 9.86 -14.69
N HIS A 231 0.48 9.78 -13.84
CA HIS A 231 0.32 10.12 -12.44
C HIS A 231 0.37 11.64 -12.25
N ILE A 232 -0.57 12.14 -11.49
CA ILE A 232 -0.59 13.53 -10.99
C ILE A 232 -0.54 13.44 -9.49
N SER A 233 0.43 14.12 -8.87
CA SER A 233 0.51 14.18 -7.41
C SER A 233 -0.66 14.98 -6.85
N LEU A 234 -1.26 14.48 -5.77
CA LEU A 234 -2.36 15.18 -5.10
C LEU A 234 -1.93 16.58 -4.62
N ALA A 235 -0.69 16.72 -4.13
CA ALA A 235 -0.14 18.00 -3.72
C ALA A 235 -0.08 19.01 -4.87
N SER A 236 0.09 18.55 -6.12
CA SER A 236 0.15 19.43 -7.30
C SER A 236 -1.18 20.11 -7.64
N VAL A 237 -2.31 19.50 -7.27
CA VAL A 237 -3.66 20.06 -7.48
C VAL A 237 -4.20 20.81 -6.26
N ALA A 238 -3.51 20.72 -5.13
CA ALA A 238 -3.90 21.33 -3.86
C ALA A 238 -2.73 22.08 -3.18
N PRO A 239 -2.04 23.02 -3.87
CA PRO A 239 -0.88 23.70 -3.30
C PRO A 239 -1.20 24.59 -2.09
N ASP A 240 -2.46 24.94 -1.91
CA ASP A 240 -3.02 25.74 -0.83
C ASP A 240 -3.47 24.93 0.39
N LEU A 241 -3.41 23.60 0.32
CA LEU A 241 -3.77 22.69 1.41
C LEU A 241 -2.55 22.01 2.00
N LEU A 242 -2.64 21.69 3.29
CA LEU A 242 -1.65 20.80 3.91
C LEU A 242 -1.80 19.39 3.34
N CYS A 243 -0.74 18.91 2.71
CA CYS A 243 -0.70 17.58 2.09
C CYS A 243 0.52 16.80 2.57
N LEU A 244 0.30 15.59 3.03
CA LEU A 244 1.30 14.62 3.45
C LEU A 244 1.43 13.56 2.36
N THR A 245 2.52 13.60 1.59
CA THR A 245 2.77 12.68 0.47
C THR A 245 3.74 11.57 0.89
N PHE A 246 3.31 10.33 0.77
CA PHE A 246 4.07 9.12 1.11
C PHE A 246 4.58 8.43 -0.14
N ASN A 247 5.87 8.11 -0.17
CA ASN A 247 6.49 7.39 -1.28
C ASN A 247 7.75 6.66 -0.81
N GLY A 248 8.40 5.87 -1.68
CA GLY A 248 9.57 5.10 -1.29
C GLY A 248 10.17 4.25 -2.40
N LEU A 249 11.18 3.47 -2.04
CA LEU A 249 11.94 2.65 -2.98
C LEU A 249 11.36 1.24 -3.17
N SER A 250 10.35 0.86 -2.40
CA SER A 250 9.85 -0.53 -2.31
C SER A 250 9.36 -1.10 -3.63
N LYS A 251 8.73 -0.29 -4.48
CA LYS A 251 8.00 -0.74 -5.67
C LYS A 251 8.72 -0.42 -6.97
N ALA A 252 8.79 0.84 -7.34
CA ALA A 252 9.43 1.27 -8.58
C ALA A 252 10.93 0.88 -8.65
N TYR A 253 11.61 0.85 -7.51
CA TYR A 253 13.03 0.50 -7.42
C TYR A 253 13.29 -0.95 -7.00
N ARG A 254 12.24 -1.76 -6.76
CA ARG A 254 12.29 -3.21 -6.47
C ARG A 254 13.11 -3.58 -5.24
N VAL A 255 13.24 -2.68 -4.27
CA VAL A 255 14.01 -2.89 -3.05
C VAL A 255 13.13 -2.84 -1.78
N ALA A 256 11.98 -3.52 -1.83
CA ALA A 256 11.03 -3.54 -0.73
C ALA A 256 11.65 -4.00 0.61
N GLY A 257 12.62 -4.90 0.56
CA GLY A 257 13.35 -5.40 1.72
C GLY A 257 14.34 -4.41 2.33
N TYR A 258 14.75 -3.36 1.61
CA TYR A 258 15.66 -2.34 2.15
C TYR A 258 14.99 -1.38 3.12
N ARG A 259 13.65 -1.32 3.10
CA ARG A 259 12.87 -0.49 4.02
C ARG A 259 13.24 1.00 3.93
N ALA A 260 13.24 1.57 2.74
CA ALA A 260 13.45 3.00 2.50
C ALA A 260 12.18 3.66 1.96
N GLY A 261 11.64 4.60 2.70
CA GLY A 261 10.49 5.42 2.33
C GLY A 261 10.64 6.83 2.86
N TRP A 262 9.77 7.71 2.41
CA TRP A 262 9.73 9.10 2.85
C TRP A 262 8.32 9.65 2.93
N LEU A 263 8.18 10.67 3.76
CA LEU A 263 7.04 11.55 3.89
C LEU A 263 7.50 12.96 3.49
N ALA A 264 6.81 13.57 2.53
CA ALA A 264 6.99 14.96 2.11
C ALA A 264 5.77 15.78 2.53
N ILE A 265 5.98 16.85 3.30
CA ILE A 265 4.92 17.70 3.85
C ILE A 265 4.92 19.04 3.12
N THR A 266 3.85 19.31 2.39
CA THR A 266 3.68 20.51 1.57
C THR A 266 2.45 21.32 1.99
N GLY A 267 2.36 22.57 1.52
CA GLY A 267 1.27 23.49 1.83
C GLY A 267 1.46 24.27 3.13
N PRO A 268 0.43 25.04 3.55
CA PRO A 268 0.46 25.87 4.75
C PRO A 268 0.58 25.04 6.02
N LYS A 269 1.51 25.38 6.92
CA LYS A 269 1.82 24.63 8.14
C LYS A 269 1.42 25.33 9.44
N ASP A 270 1.07 26.60 9.37
CA ASP A 270 0.84 27.46 10.55
C ASP A 270 -0.26 26.92 11.49
N HIS A 271 -1.27 26.25 10.91
CA HIS A 271 -2.39 25.68 11.65
C HIS A 271 -2.15 24.23 12.12
N ALA A 272 -1.00 23.65 11.80
CA ALA A 272 -0.68 22.24 12.03
C ALA A 272 0.58 22.03 12.89
N SER A 273 1.03 23.04 13.63
CA SER A 273 2.24 22.96 14.46
C SER A 273 2.22 21.76 15.41
N GLY A 274 1.10 21.50 16.07
CA GLY A 274 0.96 20.36 16.99
C GLY A 274 1.09 19.00 16.30
N LEU A 275 0.55 18.84 15.09
CA LEU A 275 0.73 17.64 14.29
C LEU A 275 2.20 17.43 13.92
N LEU A 276 2.86 18.50 13.46
CA LEU A 276 4.28 18.45 13.05
C LEU A 276 5.19 18.15 14.25
N GLU A 277 4.94 18.76 15.40
CA GLU A 277 5.62 18.44 16.67
C GLU A 277 5.41 16.97 17.08
N GLY A 278 4.19 16.45 16.91
CA GLY A 278 3.87 15.03 17.15
C GLY A 278 4.64 14.09 16.23
N ILE A 279 4.73 14.40 14.95
CA ILE A 279 5.54 13.64 13.97
C ILE A 279 7.03 13.68 14.35
N ASP A 280 7.56 14.86 14.70
CA ASP A 280 8.95 15.03 15.14
C ASP A 280 9.24 14.22 16.41
N LEU A 281 8.34 14.25 17.39
CA LEU A 281 8.46 13.50 18.64
C LEU A 281 8.52 11.99 18.37
N LEU A 282 7.61 11.47 17.56
CA LEU A 282 7.55 10.04 17.25
C LEU A 282 8.74 9.61 16.38
N ALA A 283 9.14 10.42 15.41
CA ALA A 283 10.35 10.18 14.63
C ALA A 283 11.61 10.15 15.49
N SER A 284 11.70 11.04 16.48
CA SER A 284 12.83 11.10 17.43
C SER A 284 12.80 9.92 18.41
N SER A 285 11.63 9.49 18.85
CA SER A 285 11.48 8.38 19.80
C SER A 285 12.04 7.06 19.27
N ARG A 286 12.01 6.84 17.95
CA ARG A 286 12.63 5.66 17.33
C ARG A 286 14.10 5.88 16.94
N LEU A 287 14.69 7.00 17.30
CA LEU A 287 16.05 7.47 16.99
C LEU A 287 16.19 7.89 15.51
N CYS A 288 16.31 6.96 14.59
CA CYS A 288 16.44 7.23 13.15
C CYS A 288 15.96 6.02 12.32
N PRO A 289 15.68 6.18 11.02
CA PRO A 289 15.48 5.05 10.13
C PRO A 289 16.78 4.27 9.91
N ASN A 290 16.66 3.07 9.33
CA ASN A 290 17.77 2.23 8.92
C ASN A 290 18.79 3.00 8.07
N VAL A 291 19.95 3.31 8.63
CA VAL A 291 20.94 4.19 8.01
C VAL A 291 21.51 3.64 6.70
N PRO A 292 21.90 2.35 6.56
CA PRO A 292 22.32 1.80 5.30
C PRO A 292 21.33 2.02 4.15
N ALA A 293 20.03 1.83 4.41
CA ALA A 293 19.00 1.99 3.39
C ALA A 293 18.78 3.45 2.95
N GLN A 294 19.05 4.41 3.83
CA GLN A 294 18.92 5.84 3.49
C GLN A 294 19.90 6.26 2.37
N HIS A 295 21.08 5.66 2.33
CA HIS A 295 22.08 5.93 1.29
C HIS A 295 21.60 5.52 -0.10
N ALA A 296 20.71 4.53 -0.21
CA ALA A 296 20.12 4.12 -1.48
C ALA A 296 19.26 5.19 -2.15
N ILE A 297 18.69 6.11 -1.38
CA ILE A 297 17.69 7.06 -1.88
C ILE A 297 18.27 7.99 -2.92
N GLN A 298 19.44 8.58 -2.66
CA GLN A 298 20.06 9.55 -3.56
C GLN A 298 20.38 8.92 -4.92
N VAL A 299 20.99 7.73 -4.95
CA VAL A 299 21.36 7.05 -6.20
C VAL A 299 20.12 6.52 -6.92
N ALA A 300 19.12 6.08 -6.19
CA ALA A 300 17.86 5.62 -6.78
C ALA A 300 17.11 6.75 -7.49
N LEU A 301 17.03 7.93 -6.87
CA LEU A 301 16.29 9.07 -7.43
C LEU A 301 17.05 9.77 -8.54
N GLY A 302 18.40 9.90 -8.42
CA GLY A 302 19.24 10.58 -9.39
C GLY A 302 19.76 9.70 -10.54
N GLY A 303 19.61 8.37 -10.43
CA GLY A 303 20.11 7.42 -11.41
C GLY A 303 19.12 7.10 -12.54
N HIS A 304 19.51 6.14 -13.39
CA HIS A 304 18.64 5.62 -14.43
C HIS A 304 17.37 4.99 -13.83
N GLN A 305 16.21 5.37 -14.38
CA GLN A 305 14.92 4.91 -13.91
C GLN A 305 14.52 3.60 -14.61
N SER A 306 15.19 2.50 -14.26
CA SER A 306 15.02 1.19 -14.92
C SER A 306 13.63 0.57 -14.78
N ILE A 307 12.72 1.20 -14.03
CA ILE A 307 11.31 0.83 -14.02
C ILE A 307 10.65 1.07 -15.39
N GLU A 308 11.12 2.07 -16.13
CA GLU A 308 10.62 2.40 -17.46
C GLU A 308 10.79 1.25 -18.44
N ASP A 309 11.92 0.51 -18.37
CA ASP A 309 12.18 -0.66 -19.20
C ASP A 309 11.16 -1.81 -18.95
N LEU A 310 10.46 -1.76 -17.83
CA LEU A 310 9.50 -2.80 -17.42
C LEU A 310 8.04 -2.47 -17.76
N ILE A 311 7.72 -1.19 -17.89
CA ILE A 311 6.34 -0.70 -18.07
C ILE A 311 6.05 -0.24 -19.51
N LEU A 312 7.09 -0.01 -20.32
CA LEU A 312 6.94 0.38 -21.74
C LEU A 312 6.70 -0.85 -22.63
N PRO A 313 6.29 -0.68 -23.89
CA PRO A 313 6.11 -1.77 -24.85
C PRO A 313 7.35 -2.68 -24.94
N GLY A 314 7.15 -3.98 -24.75
CA GLY A 314 8.18 -4.98 -24.62
C GLY A 314 8.69 -5.19 -23.19
N GLY A 315 8.24 -4.37 -22.24
CA GLY A 315 8.58 -4.52 -20.83
C GLY A 315 7.76 -5.60 -20.14
N ARG A 316 8.41 -6.27 -19.22
CA ARG A 316 7.88 -7.44 -18.54
C ARG A 316 6.63 -7.18 -17.69
N LEU A 317 6.56 -6.04 -16.99
CA LEU A 317 5.39 -5.70 -16.17
C LEU A 317 4.17 -5.38 -17.03
N LEU A 318 4.37 -4.70 -18.18
CA LEU A 318 3.29 -4.43 -19.12
C LEU A 318 2.71 -5.71 -19.70
N GLU A 319 3.57 -6.62 -20.17
CA GLU A 319 3.17 -7.94 -20.69
C GLU A 319 2.37 -8.74 -19.65
N GLN A 320 2.86 -8.80 -18.43
CA GLN A 320 2.22 -9.56 -17.34
C GLN A 320 0.87 -8.97 -16.94
N ARG A 321 0.74 -7.62 -16.90
CA ARG A 321 -0.53 -6.95 -16.68
C ARG A 321 -1.54 -7.27 -17.79
N ASP A 322 -1.11 -7.22 -19.04
CA ASP A 322 -2.00 -7.48 -20.18
C ASP A 322 -2.47 -8.93 -20.18
N VAL A 323 -1.55 -9.89 -20.01
CA VAL A 323 -1.91 -11.32 -19.91
C VAL A 323 -2.87 -11.58 -18.75
N ALA A 324 -2.64 -11.00 -17.58
CA ALA A 324 -3.53 -11.16 -16.44
C ALA A 324 -4.94 -10.65 -16.75
N TRP A 325 -5.03 -9.42 -17.25
CA TRP A 325 -6.30 -8.77 -17.58
C TRP A 325 -7.06 -9.55 -18.69
N GLU A 326 -6.40 -9.91 -19.77
CA GLU A 326 -7.02 -10.64 -20.88
C GLU A 326 -7.53 -12.02 -20.43
N ARG A 327 -6.69 -12.78 -19.72
CA ARG A 327 -7.04 -14.14 -19.27
C ARG A 327 -8.16 -14.16 -18.23
N LEU A 328 -8.20 -13.18 -17.32
CA LEU A 328 -9.28 -13.06 -16.35
C LEU A 328 -10.63 -12.81 -17.04
N ASN A 329 -10.66 -11.90 -18.03
CA ASN A 329 -11.88 -11.59 -18.77
C ASN A 329 -12.32 -12.71 -19.75
N MET A 330 -11.51 -13.74 -19.97
CA MET A 330 -11.90 -14.93 -20.72
C MET A 330 -12.65 -15.98 -19.86
N ILE A 331 -12.59 -15.86 -18.53
CA ILE A 331 -13.29 -16.78 -17.62
C ILE A 331 -14.77 -16.41 -17.58
N PRO A 332 -15.70 -17.35 -17.85
CA PRO A 332 -17.14 -17.08 -17.74
C PRO A 332 -17.53 -16.57 -16.34
N GLY A 333 -18.23 -15.46 -16.27
CA GLY A 333 -18.65 -14.84 -15.01
C GLY A 333 -17.52 -14.13 -14.26
N VAL A 334 -16.39 -13.88 -14.88
CA VAL A 334 -15.31 -13.03 -14.31
C VAL A 334 -15.12 -11.80 -15.18
N SER A 335 -15.06 -10.65 -14.55
CA SER A 335 -14.70 -9.38 -15.19
C SER A 335 -13.58 -8.68 -14.43
N CYS A 336 -12.76 -7.91 -15.14
CA CYS A 336 -11.68 -7.17 -14.54
C CYS A 336 -11.50 -5.86 -15.29
N VAL A 337 -11.56 -4.74 -14.59
CA VAL A 337 -11.17 -3.44 -15.12
C VAL A 337 -9.67 -3.46 -15.41
N LYS A 338 -9.27 -2.91 -16.56
CA LYS A 338 -7.86 -2.90 -16.96
C LYS A 338 -7.02 -2.04 -16.02
N PRO A 339 -6.06 -2.62 -15.27
CA PRO A 339 -5.20 -1.84 -14.40
C PRO A 339 -4.37 -0.82 -15.19
N LYS A 340 -4.40 0.44 -14.80
CA LYS A 340 -3.63 1.53 -15.40
C LYS A 340 -2.30 1.78 -14.69
N GLY A 341 -2.12 1.18 -13.51
CA GLY A 341 -0.90 1.31 -12.71
C GLY A 341 -0.73 0.21 -11.69
N ALA A 342 0.26 0.35 -10.82
CA ALA A 342 0.61 -0.58 -9.76
C ALA A 342 0.98 -2.01 -10.26
N LEU A 343 0.76 -3.02 -9.44
CA LEU A 343 1.22 -4.41 -9.67
C LEU A 343 0.10 -5.43 -9.51
N TYR A 344 -1.17 -4.99 -9.63
CA TYR A 344 -2.33 -5.77 -9.22
C TYR A 344 -3.44 -5.76 -10.26
N ALA A 345 -4.24 -6.84 -10.25
CA ALA A 345 -5.56 -6.86 -10.85
C ALA A 345 -6.59 -7.24 -9.78
N PHE A 346 -7.80 -6.69 -9.88
CA PHE A 346 -8.88 -6.87 -8.91
C PHE A 346 -10.15 -7.33 -9.61
N PRO A 347 -10.17 -8.62 -10.05
CA PRO A 347 -11.29 -9.19 -10.78
C PRO A 347 -12.52 -9.35 -9.90
N ARG A 348 -13.68 -9.16 -10.53
CA ARG A 348 -15.00 -9.43 -9.99
C ARG A 348 -15.52 -10.79 -10.45
N LEU A 349 -16.14 -11.50 -9.54
CA LEU A 349 -16.93 -12.71 -9.79
C LEU A 349 -18.41 -12.32 -9.87
N ASP A 350 -19.06 -12.51 -11.02
CA ASP A 350 -20.49 -12.22 -11.18
C ASP A 350 -21.30 -13.10 -10.22
N PRO A 351 -22.06 -12.53 -9.26
CA PRO A 351 -22.84 -13.30 -8.29
C PRO A 351 -23.94 -14.18 -8.93
N ASN A 352 -24.36 -13.85 -10.16
CA ASN A 352 -25.33 -14.67 -10.90
C ASN A 352 -24.72 -15.95 -11.51
N VAL A 353 -23.38 -16.00 -11.60
CA VAL A 353 -22.63 -17.14 -12.16
C VAL A 353 -21.88 -17.87 -11.07
N HIS A 354 -21.26 -17.12 -10.16
CA HIS A 354 -20.45 -17.62 -9.05
C HIS A 354 -21.07 -17.16 -7.74
N GLU A 355 -21.86 -18.02 -7.09
CA GLU A 355 -22.48 -17.73 -5.81
C GLU A 355 -21.44 -17.91 -4.69
N ILE A 356 -20.74 -16.82 -4.32
CA ILE A 356 -19.73 -16.79 -3.28
C ILE A 356 -20.28 -16.06 -2.06
N HIS A 357 -20.35 -16.78 -0.94
CA HIS A 357 -20.83 -16.25 0.35
C HIS A 357 -19.69 -15.92 1.32
N ASP A 358 -18.52 -16.53 1.11
CA ASP A 358 -17.31 -16.36 1.91
C ASP A 358 -16.08 -16.42 0.98
N ASP A 359 -15.54 -15.26 0.65
CA ASP A 359 -14.36 -15.13 -0.21
C ASP A 359 -13.08 -15.66 0.45
N SER A 360 -12.99 -15.64 1.79
CA SER A 360 -11.88 -16.25 2.54
C SER A 360 -11.87 -17.76 2.38
N LYS A 361 -13.08 -18.39 2.43
CA LYS A 361 -13.24 -19.81 2.17
C LYS A 361 -12.89 -20.16 0.73
N LEU A 362 -13.33 -19.35 -0.23
CA LEU A 362 -12.96 -19.51 -1.65
C LEU A 362 -11.45 -19.56 -1.83
N ILE A 363 -10.71 -18.62 -1.23
CA ILE A 363 -9.23 -18.56 -1.31
C ILE A 363 -8.59 -19.77 -0.65
N LEU A 364 -9.12 -20.23 0.48
CA LEU A 364 -8.60 -21.42 1.17
C LEU A 364 -8.82 -22.69 0.32
N ASP A 365 -9.98 -22.86 -0.25
CA ASP A 365 -10.32 -24.01 -1.09
C ASP A 365 -9.48 -24.01 -2.39
N LEU A 366 -9.31 -22.85 -3.02
CA LEU A 366 -8.41 -22.67 -4.16
C LEU A 366 -6.95 -23.07 -3.83
N LEU A 367 -6.47 -22.63 -2.67
CA LEU A 367 -5.13 -23.00 -2.19
C LEU A 367 -5.00 -24.52 -1.99
N LEU A 368 -5.99 -25.14 -1.34
CA LEU A 368 -5.96 -26.57 -1.02
C LEU A 368 -6.06 -27.44 -2.28
N GLN A 369 -6.89 -27.06 -3.25
CA GLN A 369 -7.12 -27.85 -4.46
C GLN A 369 -6.07 -27.55 -5.54
N GLU A 370 -5.88 -26.27 -5.85
CA GLU A 370 -5.08 -25.84 -6.99
C GLU A 370 -3.67 -25.33 -6.62
N LYS A 371 -3.33 -25.23 -5.33
CA LYS A 371 -2.04 -24.68 -4.88
C LYS A 371 -1.77 -23.28 -5.43
N ILE A 372 -2.83 -22.47 -5.56
CA ILE A 372 -2.79 -21.07 -5.97
C ILE A 372 -3.20 -20.23 -4.75
N LEU A 373 -2.40 -19.22 -4.43
CA LEU A 373 -2.64 -18.32 -3.32
C LEU A 373 -2.93 -16.91 -3.83
N MET A 374 -4.18 -16.48 -3.71
CA MET A 374 -4.67 -15.13 -3.98
C MET A 374 -5.07 -14.44 -2.66
N VAL A 375 -5.66 -13.26 -2.74
CA VAL A 375 -6.22 -12.56 -1.57
C VAL A 375 -7.68 -12.21 -1.84
N GLN A 376 -8.53 -12.47 -0.87
CA GLN A 376 -9.95 -12.11 -0.90
C GLN A 376 -10.16 -10.59 -0.94
N GLY A 377 -11.23 -10.14 -1.58
CA GLY A 377 -11.59 -8.73 -1.70
C GLY A 377 -11.90 -8.08 -0.36
N THR A 378 -12.57 -8.82 0.55
CA THR A 378 -12.86 -8.34 1.90
C THR A 378 -11.59 -8.03 2.71
N GLY A 379 -10.45 -8.63 2.39
CA GLY A 379 -9.14 -8.30 2.96
C GLY A 379 -8.61 -6.91 2.56
N PHE A 380 -9.27 -6.23 1.63
CA PHE A 380 -9.01 -4.84 1.21
C PHE A 380 -10.16 -3.90 1.58
N ASN A 381 -10.94 -4.27 2.60
CA ASN A 381 -12.14 -3.55 3.04
C ASN A 381 -13.21 -3.35 1.95
N TRP A 382 -13.20 -4.21 0.93
CA TRP A 382 -14.31 -4.31 -0.01
C TRP A 382 -15.52 -4.95 0.69
N PRO A 383 -16.73 -4.37 0.56
CA PRO A 383 -17.87 -4.81 1.37
C PRO A 383 -18.45 -6.14 0.93
N ASP A 384 -18.28 -6.52 -0.32
CA ASP A 384 -18.87 -7.71 -0.92
C ASP A 384 -17.85 -8.85 -1.08
N HIS A 385 -18.35 -10.10 -1.19
CA HIS A 385 -17.52 -11.30 -1.37
C HIS A 385 -17.23 -11.63 -2.85
N ASP A 386 -17.38 -10.66 -3.73
CA ASP A 386 -17.38 -10.86 -5.19
C ASP A 386 -16.07 -10.45 -5.87
N HIS A 387 -15.06 -10.02 -5.12
CA HIS A 387 -13.77 -9.60 -5.67
C HIS A 387 -12.60 -10.38 -5.07
N LEU A 388 -11.52 -10.45 -5.84
CA LEU A 388 -10.24 -11.02 -5.43
C LEU A 388 -9.09 -10.11 -5.89
N ARG A 389 -7.95 -10.14 -5.20
CA ARG A 389 -6.73 -9.50 -5.68
C ARG A 389 -5.70 -10.53 -6.12
N ILE A 390 -5.10 -10.31 -7.29
CA ILE A 390 -3.92 -11.01 -7.76
C ILE A 390 -2.78 -10.02 -8.03
N VAL A 391 -1.53 -10.47 -7.84
CA VAL A 391 -0.35 -9.74 -8.29
C VAL A 391 0.00 -10.14 -9.73
N THR A 392 0.42 -9.17 -10.53
CA THR A 392 0.83 -9.39 -11.93
C THR A 392 2.34 -9.58 -12.07
N LEU A 393 2.98 -10.18 -11.06
CA LEU A 393 4.46 -10.32 -10.96
C LEU A 393 5.04 -11.63 -11.52
N PRO A 394 4.34 -12.79 -11.51
CA PRO A 394 4.84 -13.98 -12.15
C PRO A 394 5.07 -13.78 -13.65
N TRP A 395 5.97 -14.58 -14.24
CA TRP A 395 6.14 -14.58 -15.70
C TRP A 395 4.80 -14.77 -16.41
N ALA A 396 4.61 -14.12 -17.54
CA ALA A 396 3.35 -14.12 -18.30
C ALA A 396 2.81 -15.54 -18.54
N ARG A 397 3.69 -16.50 -18.85
CA ARG A 397 3.34 -17.90 -19.01
C ARG A 397 2.79 -18.54 -17.72
N ASP A 398 3.45 -18.31 -16.59
CA ASP A 398 3.05 -18.90 -15.31
C ASP A 398 1.74 -18.27 -14.84
N LEU A 399 1.57 -16.98 -15.09
CA LEU A 399 0.35 -16.22 -14.77
C LEU A 399 -0.83 -16.72 -15.62
N ALA A 400 -0.63 -16.95 -16.92
CA ALA A 400 -1.66 -17.51 -17.79
C ALA A 400 -2.11 -18.91 -17.31
N VAL A 401 -1.18 -19.78 -16.93
CA VAL A 401 -1.49 -21.11 -16.38
C VAL A 401 -2.23 -21.02 -15.07
N ALA A 402 -1.83 -20.11 -14.17
CA ALA A 402 -2.49 -19.92 -12.89
C ALA A 402 -3.94 -19.46 -13.08
N ILE A 403 -4.18 -18.50 -13.98
CA ILE A 403 -5.52 -17.96 -14.26
C ILE A 403 -6.40 -19.02 -14.98
N GLU A 404 -5.86 -19.81 -15.89
CA GLU A 404 -6.59 -20.92 -16.52
C GLU A 404 -7.04 -21.95 -15.46
N ARG A 405 -6.15 -22.34 -14.55
CA ARG A 405 -6.49 -23.26 -13.45
C ARG A 405 -7.52 -22.68 -12.50
N PHE A 406 -7.43 -21.39 -12.21
CA PHE A 406 -8.44 -20.68 -11.44
C PHE A 406 -9.82 -20.70 -12.14
N GLY A 407 -9.85 -20.47 -13.45
CA GLY A 407 -11.09 -20.57 -14.24
C GLY A 407 -11.70 -21.97 -14.21
N ASN A 408 -10.87 -23.02 -14.35
CA ASN A 408 -11.30 -24.41 -14.27
C ASN A 408 -11.85 -24.75 -12.88
N PHE A 409 -11.19 -24.29 -11.82
CA PHE A 409 -11.69 -24.42 -10.44
C PHE A 409 -13.05 -23.77 -10.26
N LEU A 410 -13.23 -22.51 -10.69
CA LEU A 410 -14.48 -21.78 -10.58
C LEU A 410 -15.65 -22.48 -11.33
N SER A 411 -15.38 -23.16 -12.44
CA SER A 411 -16.41 -23.82 -13.24
C SER A 411 -17.18 -24.88 -12.46
N SER A 412 -16.52 -25.54 -11.52
CA SER A 412 -17.09 -26.62 -10.69
C SER A 412 -17.28 -26.22 -9.22
N TYR A 413 -16.74 -25.08 -8.79
CA TYR A 413 -16.80 -24.65 -7.40
C TYR A 413 -18.20 -24.15 -7.03
N ARG A 414 -18.68 -24.56 -5.86
CA ARG A 414 -19.95 -24.10 -5.25
C ARG A 414 -19.73 -23.96 -3.74
N GLN A 415 -20.35 -22.94 -3.14
CA GLN A 415 -20.39 -22.74 -1.68
C GLN A 415 -21.74 -23.08 -1.11
#